data_1dd623422fded8da9342898c311f0579
#
_entry.id   1dd623422fded8da9342898c311f0579
#
_cell.length_a   1.000
_cell.length_b   1.000
_cell.length_c   1.000
_cell.angle_alpha   90.00
_cell.angle_beta   90.00
_cell.angle_gamma   90.00
#
_symmetry.space_group_name_H-M   'P 1'
#
loop_
_entity.id
_entity.type
_entity.pdbx_description
1 polymer ?
#
loop_
_entity_poly.entity_id
_entity_poly.type
_entity_poly.pdbx_seq_one_letter_code
_entity_poly.pdbx_strand_id
1 'polypeptide(L)'
;MALGIGAVKTYAISRRETRIPMEVGVHISGHAALPGTETTFTENVSSCGARVLSTRRWKANDRLIVTTPAGSFRAVARVSYCQGAPETGFAIGLELVEQTGYWVVAAPAP
;
A
#
# COMPACT_ATOMS: atom_id res chain seq x y z
N MET A 1 0.88 26.41 7.78
CA MET A 1 0.57 26.71 7.82
C MET A 1 0.21 26.88 7.93
N ALA A 2 0.29 26.30 7.86
CA ALA A 2 -0.14 26.35 7.91
C ALA A 2 -0.38 26.33 7.88
N LEU A 3 -0.49 25.82 7.86
CA LEU A 3 -0.93 25.86 7.78
C LEU A 3 -1.04 25.76 7.86
N GLY A 4 -1.03 25.42 7.78
CA GLY A 4 -1.34 25.28 7.93
C GLY A 4 -1.47 25.09 7.91
N ILE A 5 -1.67 24.84 8.01
CA ILE A 5 -2.08 24.76 8.01
C ILE A 5 -2.39 24.72 8.00
N GLY A 6 -2.44 24.46 7.87
CA GLY A 6 -2.93 24.35 7.88
C GLY A 6 -3.23 24.17 7.57
N ALA A 7 -3.38 24.13 7.64
CA ALA A 7 -3.73 23.94 7.28
C ALA A 7 -4.08 23.80 6.91
N VAL A 8 -4.31 23.71 6.85
CA VAL A 8 -4.59 23.49 6.49
C VAL A 8 -4.94 23.13 6.18
N LYS A 9 -5.36 22.72 5.88
CA LYS A 9 -5.63 22.25 5.75
C LYS A 9 -6.08 21.82 5.07
N THR A 10 -6.44 21.40 4.67
CA THR A 10 -6.64 21.00 4.17
C THR A 10 -6.53 20.76 3.28
N TYR A 11 -6.99 20.96 3.17
CA TYR A 11 -6.56 20.71 2.16
C TYR A 11 -6.44 19.60 1.71
N ALA A 12 -6.36 19.76 1.23
CA ALA A 12 -6.19 18.52 0.75
C ALA A 12 -5.58 17.69 1.71
N ILE A 13 -6.32 17.03 2.28
CA ILE A 13 -5.95 16.22 3.17
C ILE A 13 -5.03 15.20 2.79
N SER A 14 -5.06 14.82 1.57
CA SER A 14 -4.21 13.78 1.09
C SER A 14 -2.76 14.04 1.28
N ARG A 15 -2.40 15.24 1.60
CA ARG A 15 -1.04 15.45 1.76
C ARG A 15 -0.49 14.84 2.98
N ARG A 16 -1.28 14.31 3.83
CA ARG A 16 -0.80 13.53 4.92
C ARG A 16 -0.12 12.29 4.46
N GLU A 17 -0.40 11.84 3.24
CA GLU A 17 0.14 10.64 2.71
C GLU A 17 1.20 10.96 1.69
N THR A 18 2.30 11.45 2.13
CA THR A 18 3.41 11.67 1.21
C THR A 18 3.88 10.32 0.70
N ARG A 19 3.87 10.17 -0.62
CA ARG A 19 4.32 8.95 -1.25
C ARG A 19 5.80 9.06 -1.56
N ILE A 20 6.52 7.99 -1.25
CA ILE A 20 7.96 7.93 -1.45
C ILE A 20 8.24 6.81 -2.43
N PRO A 21 8.99 7.07 -3.52
CA PRO A 21 9.41 5.99 -4.41
C PRO A 21 10.33 5.07 -3.64
N MET A 22 9.91 3.83 -3.44
CA MET A 22 10.68 2.90 -2.65
C MET A 22 10.20 1.49 -2.94
N GLU A 23 11.16 0.60 -3.16
CA GLU A 23 10.85 -0.82 -3.34
C GLU A 23 10.94 -1.52 -2.00
N VAL A 24 9.83 -2.07 -1.57
CA VAL A 24 9.78 -2.86 -0.35
C VAL A 24 9.23 -4.22 -0.72
N GLY A 25 9.95 -5.27 -0.39
CA GLY A 25 9.46 -6.62 -0.63
C GLY A 25 8.25 -6.91 0.24
N VAL A 26 7.22 -7.49 -0.35
CA VAL A 26 6.00 -7.83 0.38
C VAL A 26 5.44 -9.15 -0.11
N HIS A 27 4.66 -9.78 0.74
CA HIS A 27 3.84 -10.93 0.38
C HIS A 27 2.39 -10.47 0.43
N ILE A 28 1.63 -10.78 -0.63
CA ILE A 28 0.21 -10.46 -0.63
C ILE A 28 -0.59 -11.74 -0.85
N SER A 29 -1.74 -11.84 -0.19
CA SER A 29 -2.59 -13.02 -0.26
C SER A 29 -4.05 -12.62 -0.11
N GLY A 30 -4.94 -13.55 -0.40
CA GLY A 30 -6.37 -13.29 -0.24
C GLY A 30 -7.11 -13.05 -1.54
N HIS A 31 -6.50 -13.38 -2.69
CA HIS A 31 -7.17 -13.20 -3.98
C HIS A 31 -8.40 -14.11 -4.03
N ALA A 32 -9.51 -13.56 -4.51
CA ALA A 32 -10.77 -14.31 -4.52
C ALA A 32 -10.73 -15.54 -5.40
N ALA A 33 -10.00 -15.48 -6.50
CA ALA A 33 -9.98 -16.57 -7.46
C ALA A 33 -8.68 -17.40 -7.46
N LEU A 34 -7.58 -16.81 -7.03
CA LEU A 34 -6.28 -17.44 -7.13
C LEU A 34 -5.69 -17.63 -5.73
N PRO A 35 -5.51 -18.90 -5.34
CA PRO A 35 -5.02 -19.18 -4.00
C PRO A 35 -3.53 -18.85 -3.86
N GLY A 36 -3.08 -18.86 -2.64
CA GLY A 36 -1.66 -18.71 -2.33
C GLY A 36 -1.22 -17.29 -2.15
N THR A 37 0.06 -17.17 -1.93
CA THR A 37 0.71 -15.90 -1.63
C THR A 37 1.57 -15.50 -2.79
N GLU A 38 1.48 -14.23 -3.16
CA GLU A 38 2.34 -13.67 -4.20
C GLU A 38 3.43 -12.88 -3.52
N THR A 39 4.68 -13.12 -3.89
CA THR A 39 5.81 -12.34 -3.40
C THR A 39 6.12 -11.28 -4.44
N THR A 40 6.12 -10.04 -4.02
CA THR A 40 6.30 -8.95 -4.95
C THR A 40 6.94 -7.76 -4.22
N PHE A 41 6.81 -6.58 -4.77
CA PHE A 41 7.37 -5.39 -4.13
C PHE A 41 6.60 -4.15 -4.53
N THR A 42 6.82 -3.10 -3.77
CA THR A 42 6.13 -1.83 -3.97
C THR A 42 6.89 -0.98 -4.97
N GLU A 43 6.17 -0.06 -5.61
CA GLU A 43 6.79 1.01 -6.41
C GLU A 43 6.89 2.29 -5.60
N ASN A 44 5.94 2.51 -4.72
CA ASN A 44 6.00 3.62 -3.79
C ASN A 44 5.21 3.25 -2.55
N VAL A 45 5.49 3.95 -1.49
CA VAL A 45 4.85 3.70 -0.20
C VAL A 45 4.52 5.02 0.48
N SER A 46 3.53 4.94 1.37
CA SER A 46 3.21 6.04 2.29
C SER A 46 2.82 5.40 3.61
N SER A 47 2.55 6.22 4.61
CA SER A 47 2.15 5.67 5.91
C SER A 47 0.80 4.95 5.85
N CYS A 48 -0.02 5.23 4.86
CA CYS A 48 -1.37 4.68 4.77
C CYS A 48 -1.55 3.71 3.61
N GLY A 49 -0.55 3.47 2.81
CA GLY A 49 -0.73 2.59 1.67
C GLY A 49 0.50 2.44 0.80
N ALA A 50 0.29 1.89 -0.38
CA ALA A 50 1.37 1.62 -1.30
C ALA A 50 0.82 1.36 -2.69
N ARG A 51 1.70 1.51 -3.69
CA ARG A 51 1.44 1.01 -5.04
C ARG A 51 2.32 -0.23 -5.21
N VAL A 52 1.70 -1.35 -5.50
CA VAL A 52 2.35 -2.65 -5.51
C VAL A 52 2.20 -3.30 -6.87
N LEU A 53 3.22 -3.99 -7.32
CA LEU A 53 3.13 -4.75 -8.56
C LEU A 53 2.51 -6.10 -8.30
N SER A 54 1.76 -6.63 -9.26
CA SER A 54 1.11 -7.92 -9.11
C SER A 54 1.00 -8.58 -10.47
N THR A 55 1.08 -9.90 -10.48
CA THR A 55 0.83 -10.66 -11.70
C THR A 55 -0.64 -11.01 -11.81
N ARG A 56 -1.44 -10.65 -10.83
CA ARG A 56 -2.85 -11.00 -10.75
C ARG A 56 -3.71 -9.77 -10.91
N ARG A 57 -4.86 -9.97 -11.53
CA ARG A 57 -5.84 -8.89 -11.69
C ARG A 57 -6.69 -8.81 -10.42
N TRP A 58 -6.70 -7.66 -9.78
CA TRP A 58 -7.52 -7.40 -8.62
C TRP A 58 -8.65 -6.46 -9.00
N LYS A 59 -9.66 -6.39 -8.16
CA LYS A 59 -10.78 -5.48 -8.37
C LYS A 59 -10.77 -4.44 -7.27
N ALA A 60 -11.22 -3.25 -7.59
CA ALA A 60 -11.38 -2.21 -6.58
C ALA A 60 -12.26 -2.75 -5.47
N ASN A 61 -11.88 -2.45 -4.25
CA ASN A 61 -12.52 -2.88 -3.02
C ASN A 61 -12.23 -4.31 -2.60
N ASP A 62 -11.45 -5.06 -3.38
CA ASP A 62 -10.95 -6.35 -2.89
C ASP A 62 -10.13 -6.11 -1.65
N ARG A 63 -10.11 -7.08 -0.76
CA ARG A 63 -9.28 -7.03 0.43
C ARG A 63 -8.19 -8.07 0.33
N LEU A 64 -7.03 -7.72 0.83
CA LEU A 64 -5.91 -8.64 0.82
C LEU A 64 -5.09 -8.45 2.09
N ILE A 65 -4.21 -9.42 2.34
CA ILE A 65 -3.29 -9.35 3.46
C ILE A 65 -1.91 -9.04 2.90
N VAL A 66 -1.25 -8.06 3.49
CA VAL A 66 0.11 -7.68 3.14
C VAL A 66 1.01 -7.98 4.31
N THR A 67 2.12 -8.66 4.07
CA THR A 67 3.13 -8.85 5.12
C THR A 67 4.49 -8.55 4.53
N THR A 68 5.43 -8.19 5.39
CA THR A 68 6.82 -8.10 4.98
C THR A 68 7.50 -9.43 5.25
N PRO A 69 8.53 -9.79 4.49
CA PRO A 69 9.19 -11.08 4.68
C PRO A 69 9.72 -11.31 6.08
N ALA A 70 10.15 -10.24 6.74
CA ALA A 70 10.63 -10.37 8.10
C ALA A 70 9.52 -10.60 9.11
N GLY A 71 8.27 -10.42 8.71
CA GLY A 71 7.14 -10.64 9.60
C GLY A 71 6.90 -9.53 10.60
N SER A 72 7.59 -8.41 10.47
CA SER A 72 7.44 -7.31 11.41
C SER A 72 6.23 -6.43 11.12
N PHE A 73 5.62 -6.63 9.98
CA PHE A 73 4.46 -5.84 9.56
C PHE A 73 3.43 -6.74 8.93
N ARG A 74 2.18 -6.56 9.29
CA ARG A 74 1.06 -7.27 8.69
C ARG A 74 -0.12 -6.32 8.63
N ALA A 75 -0.78 -6.29 7.50
CA ALA A 75 -1.93 -5.41 7.35
C ALA A 75 -3.01 -6.04 6.49
N VAL A 76 -4.25 -5.63 6.75
CA VAL A 76 -5.34 -5.85 5.82
C VAL A 76 -5.41 -4.58 4.99
N ALA A 77 -5.42 -4.73 3.69
CA ALA A 77 -5.47 -3.61 2.78
C ALA A 77 -6.65 -3.74 1.84
N ARG A 78 -7.13 -2.60 1.36
CA ARG A 78 -8.19 -2.53 0.37
C ARG A 78 -7.56 -2.09 -0.94
N VAL A 79 -7.93 -2.78 -2.01
CA VAL A 79 -7.48 -2.39 -3.35
C VAL A 79 -8.29 -1.17 -3.77
N SER A 80 -7.61 -0.05 -3.99
CA SER A 80 -8.29 1.17 -4.45
C SER A 80 -8.37 1.23 -5.96
N TYR A 81 -7.40 0.63 -6.67
CA TYR A 81 -7.43 0.54 -8.13
C TYR A 81 -6.51 -0.58 -8.60
N CYS A 82 -6.73 -1.02 -9.83
CA CYS A 82 -5.86 -1.98 -10.47
C CYS A 82 -5.68 -1.52 -11.91
N GLN A 83 -4.43 -1.30 -12.32
CA GLN A 83 -4.09 -0.82 -13.65
C GLN A 83 -3.20 -1.84 -14.35
N GLY A 84 -3.36 -1.96 -15.67
CA GLY A 84 -2.42 -2.76 -16.44
C GLY A 84 -1.04 -2.13 -16.43
N ALA A 85 -0.02 -2.95 -16.27
CA ALA A 85 1.36 -2.51 -16.30
C ALA A 85 2.09 -3.37 -17.32
N PRO A 86 2.67 -2.78 -18.37
CA PRO A 86 3.11 -3.56 -19.53
C PRO A 86 4.03 -4.74 -19.25
N GLU A 87 4.93 -4.60 -18.32
CA GLU A 87 5.91 -5.66 -18.11
C GLU A 87 5.66 -6.53 -16.91
N THR A 88 4.85 -6.08 -15.98
CA THR A 88 4.68 -6.78 -14.73
C THR A 88 3.29 -7.37 -14.53
N GLY A 89 2.38 -7.08 -15.43
CA GLY A 89 1.00 -7.50 -15.30
C GLY A 89 0.12 -6.37 -14.83
N PHE A 90 0.17 -6.05 -13.55
CA PHE A 90 -0.70 -5.04 -12.98
C PHE A 90 0.02 -4.25 -11.90
N ALA A 91 -0.46 -3.03 -11.69
CA ALA A 91 -0.06 -2.22 -10.54
C ALA A 91 -1.34 -1.94 -9.77
N ILE A 92 -1.31 -2.19 -8.48
CA ILE A 92 -2.48 -1.99 -7.64
C ILE A 92 -2.19 -0.96 -6.57
N GLY A 93 -3.16 -0.12 -6.32
CA GLY A 93 -3.10 0.82 -5.22
C GLY A 93 -3.72 0.19 -4.00
N LEU A 94 -3.02 0.25 -2.89
CA LEU A 94 -3.48 -0.32 -1.64
C LEU A 94 -3.68 0.77 -0.61
N GLU A 95 -4.77 0.65 0.12
CA GLU A 95 -5.05 1.48 1.27
C GLU A 95 -5.06 0.58 2.49
N LEU A 96 -4.23 0.86 3.47
CA LEU A 96 -4.15 0.04 4.67
C LEU A 96 -5.38 0.29 5.54
N VAL A 97 -6.06 -0.78 5.91
CA VAL A 97 -7.27 -0.70 6.72
C VAL A 97 -6.95 -1.00 8.17
N GLU A 98 -6.22 -2.07 8.41
CA GLU A 98 -5.79 -2.46 9.74
C GLU A 98 -4.34 -2.89 9.64
N GLN A 99 -3.54 -2.59 10.64
CA GLN A 99 -2.15 -3.00 10.60
C GLN A 99 -1.64 -3.34 11.98
N THR A 100 -0.66 -4.25 12.00
CA THR A 100 0.09 -4.62 13.18
C THR A 100 1.56 -4.43 12.83
N GLY A 101 2.30 -3.74 13.67
CA GLY A 101 3.68 -3.40 13.40
C GLY A 101 3.77 -2.11 12.60
N TYR A 102 4.97 -1.79 12.17
CA TYR A 102 5.19 -0.55 11.46
C TYR A 102 5.55 -0.79 10.02
N TRP A 103 4.88 -0.07 9.16
CA TRP A 103 5.21 0.04 7.76
C TRP A 103 6.49 0.86 7.65
N VAL A 104 7.24 0.65 6.58
CA VAL A 104 8.57 1.24 6.49
C VAL A 104 8.65 2.74 6.59
N VAL A 105 7.57 3.44 6.29
CA VAL A 105 7.58 4.89 6.39
C VAL A 105 6.71 5.37 7.51
N ALA A 106 6.28 4.47 8.37
CA ALA A 106 5.33 4.85 9.40
C ALA A 106 6.01 5.23 10.69
N ALA A 107 7.22 4.85 10.90
CA ALA A 107 7.87 5.14 12.14
C ALA A 107 8.01 6.64 12.27
N PRO A 108 7.30 7.26 13.17
CA PRO A 108 7.34 8.69 13.24
C PRO A 108 8.65 9.13 13.86
N ALA A 109 9.04 10.30 13.47
CA ALA A 109 10.16 10.90 14.13
C ALA A 109 9.71 11.23 15.53
N PRO A 110 10.53 11.02 16.46
CA PRO A 110 10.18 11.37 17.83
C PRO A 110 9.98 12.85 18.02
#